data_b28f549981517ea91a121549398cc5c7
#
_entry.id   b28f549981517ea91a121549398cc5c7
#
_cell.length_a   1.000
_cell.length_b   1.000
_cell.length_c   1.000
_cell.angle_alpha   90.00
_cell.angle_beta   90.00
_cell.angle_gamma   90.00
#
_symmetry.space_group_name_H-M   'P 1'
#
loop_
_entity.id
_entity.type
_entity.pdbx_description
1 polymer ?
#
loop_
_entity_poly.entity_id
_entity_poly.type
_entity_poly.pdbx_seq_one_letter_code
_entity_poly.pdbx_strand_id
1 'polypeptide(L)'
;MESFKETQEIITDRGVLKFRIDSPGSVPHDPESNRSEPETFEWIRTTLKDQEVLWDIGANIGVFSLYAALEKKNKVLSLEPSAESYATLNANIRLNGLDEYIQALCFAGSKTTNLLNLFMKDTSAGASHNSIGSSSNQFGEFDVNGFQSVVAIKLDDLNQIEGVPSPNHIKLDVDGKEFEILEGASNILSEVDSILVEMEGINLDENLEKIENIVSMAGLEEELSWRNKGSGRNRLYLRKYSNE
;
A
#
# COMPACT_ATOMS: atom_id res chain seq x y z
N MET A 1 26.07 -14.91 16.21
CA MET A 1 25.58 -15.86 15.19
C MET A 1 24.26 -15.31 14.71
N GLU A 2 24.24 -14.63 13.55
CA GLU A 2 22.97 -14.36 12.89
C GLU A 2 22.35 -15.71 12.53
N SER A 3 21.19 -16.02 13.13
CA SER A 3 20.38 -17.14 12.67
C SER A 3 20.04 -16.87 11.21
N PHE A 4 20.42 -17.73 10.29
CA PHE A 4 19.96 -17.68 8.91
C PHE A 4 18.44 -17.72 8.96
N LYS A 5 17.80 -16.56 8.73
CA LYS A 5 16.35 -16.49 8.57
C LYS A 5 16.03 -17.18 7.26
N GLU A 6 14.97 -17.96 7.26
CA GLU A 6 14.46 -18.64 6.07
C GLU A 6 14.10 -17.60 5.00
N THR A 7 14.34 -17.93 3.73
CA THR A 7 13.94 -17.10 2.60
C THR A 7 13.04 -17.91 1.69
N GLN A 8 12.02 -17.24 1.13
CA GLN A 8 11.15 -17.81 0.12
C GLN A 8 11.24 -17.00 -1.17
N GLU A 9 11.16 -17.68 -2.28
CA GLU A 9 11.08 -17.07 -3.61
C GLU A 9 9.68 -17.21 -4.17
N ILE A 10 9.19 -16.16 -4.84
CA ILE A 10 8.03 -16.23 -5.71
C ILE A 10 8.43 -15.87 -7.13
N ILE A 11 7.87 -16.60 -8.09
CA ILE A 11 8.10 -16.38 -9.51
C ILE A 11 6.98 -15.48 -10.02
N THR A 12 7.33 -14.39 -10.68
CA THR A 12 6.42 -13.48 -11.33
C THR A 12 6.77 -13.36 -12.81
N ASP A 13 5.89 -12.76 -13.59
CA ASP A 13 6.12 -12.45 -15.01
C ASP A 13 7.28 -11.44 -15.23
N ARG A 14 7.66 -10.66 -14.19
CA ARG A 14 8.79 -9.72 -14.20
C ARG A 14 10.08 -10.33 -13.67
N GLY A 15 10.07 -11.53 -13.11
CA GLY A 15 11.22 -12.21 -12.54
C GLY A 15 10.96 -12.83 -11.17
N VAL A 16 12.03 -13.14 -10.45
CA VAL A 16 11.97 -13.79 -9.14
C VAL A 16 12.11 -12.75 -8.03
N LEU A 17 11.16 -12.75 -7.11
CA LEU A 17 11.20 -11.98 -5.88
C LEU A 17 11.59 -12.87 -4.70
N LYS A 18 12.46 -12.35 -3.83
CA LYS A 18 12.97 -13.04 -2.63
C LYS A 18 12.43 -12.36 -1.38
N PHE A 19 11.91 -13.16 -0.47
CA PHE A 19 11.34 -12.68 0.80
C PHE A 19 12.00 -13.34 1.98
N ARG A 20 12.32 -12.56 2.99
CA ARG A 20 12.74 -13.02 4.30
C ARG A 20 11.52 -13.42 5.11
N ILE A 21 11.55 -14.61 5.69
CA ILE A 21 10.46 -15.12 6.53
C ILE A 21 10.82 -14.88 8.00
N ASP A 22 10.12 -13.91 8.60
CA ASP A 22 10.29 -13.52 10.01
C ASP A 22 9.15 -14.06 10.90
N SER A 23 8.01 -14.36 10.29
CA SER A 23 6.79 -14.84 10.95
C SER A 23 5.91 -15.57 9.92
N PRO A 24 4.84 -16.25 10.35
CA PRO A 24 3.83 -16.79 9.42
C PRO A 24 3.19 -15.72 8.53
N GLY A 25 3.00 -14.48 9.04
CA GLY A 25 2.43 -13.36 8.28
C GLY A 25 3.37 -12.82 7.21
N SER A 26 4.69 -13.06 7.33
CA SER A 26 5.67 -12.63 6.33
C SER A 26 5.92 -13.62 5.19
N VAL A 27 5.13 -14.72 5.14
CA VAL A 27 5.17 -15.68 4.03
C VAL A 27 4.37 -15.10 2.84
N PRO A 28 5.02 -14.77 1.71
CA PRO A 28 4.31 -14.24 0.56
C PRO A 28 3.44 -15.33 -0.08
N HIS A 29 2.30 -14.95 -0.60
CA HIS A 29 1.41 -15.85 -1.34
C HIS A 29 1.79 -15.92 -2.82
N ASP A 30 1.36 -16.99 -3.49
CA ASP A 30 1.48 -17.13 -4.94
C ASP A 30 0.76 -15.96 -5.63
N PRO A 31 1.39 -15.22 -6.56
CA PRO A 31 0.78 -14.08 -7.26
C PRO A 31 -0.53 -14.40 -7.97
N GLU A 32 -0.75 -15.63 -8.40
CA GLU A 32 -1.98 -16.06 -9.07
C GLU A 32 -3.10 -16.46 -8.09
N SER A 33 -2.82 -16.53 -6.79
CA SER A 33 -3.83 -16.84 -5.79
C SER A 33 -4.69 -15.62 -5.46
N ASN A 34 -5.98 -15.82 -5.17
CA ASN A 34 -6.86 -14.72 -4.73
C ASN A 34 -6.43 -14.09 -3.38
N ARG A 35 -5.51 -14.72 -2.65
CA ARG A 35 -4.94 -14.18 -1.41
C ARG A 35 -3.86 -13.13 -1.65
N SER A 36 -3.24 -13.13 -2.82
CA SER A 36 -2.19 -12.20 -3.21
C SER A 36 -2.65 -11.10 -4.17
N GLU A 37 -3.95 -10.95 -4.37
CA GLU A 37 -4.54 -9.88 -5.20
C GLU A 37 -3.94 -9.83 -6.61
N PRO A 38 -4.22 -10.83 -7.46
CA PRO A 38 -3.69 -10.88 -8.82
C PRO A 38 -4.04 -9.65 -9.65
N GLU A 39 -5.17 -8.99 -9.33
CA GLU A 39 -5.56 -7.72 -9.95
C GLU A 39 -4.60 -6.58 -9.65
N THR A 40 -3.98 -6.55 -8.46
CA THR A 40 -2.98 -5.53 -8.11
C THR A 40 -1.70 -5.72 -8.92
N PHE A 41 -1.24 -6.96 -9.12
CA PHE A 41 -0.13 -7.27 -10.04
C PHE A 41 -0.48 -6.86 -11.48
N GLU A 42 -1.70 -7.16 -11.96
CA GLU A 42 -2.16 -6.78 -13.29
C GLU A 42 -2.19 -5.25 -13.45
N TRP A 43 -2.71 -4.51 -12.47
CA TRP A 43 -2.72 -3.06 -12.50
C TRP A 43 -1.31 -2.48 -12.60
N ILE A 44 -0.38 -2.91 -11.75
CA ILE A 44 1.02 -2.46 -11.80
C ILE A 44 1.62 -2.75 -13.17
N ARG A 45 1.41 -3.96 -13.71
CA ARG A 45 1.96 -4.38 -14.99
C ARG A 45 1.43 -3.59 -16.18
N THR A 46 0.13 -3.26 -16.16
CA THR A 46 -0.53 -2.64 -17.32
C THR A 46 -0.56 -1.12 -17.27
N THR A 47 -0.41 -0.53 -16.09
CA THR A 47 -0.59 0.90 -15.86
C THR A 47 0.74 1.62 -15.62
N LEU A 48 1.65 1.04 -14.83
CA LEU A 48 2.92 1.68 -14.47
C LEU A 48 3.92 1.61 -15.65
N LYS A 49 4.18 2.76 -16.29
CA LYS A 49 5.14 2.88 -17.40
C LYS A 49 6.55 3.13 -16.87
N ASP A 50 7.55 2.94 -17.74
CA ASP A 50 8.96 3.19 -17.40
C ASP A 50 9.15 4.63 -16.88
N GLN A 51 9.90 4.78 -15.79
CA GLN A 51 10.22 6.03 -15.08
C GLN A 51 9.06 6.65 -14.27
N GLU A 52 7.87 6.08 -14.28
CA GLU A 52 6.78 6.50 -13.41
C GLU A 52 7.01 6.05 -11.96
N VAL A 53 6.34 6.75 -11.04
CA VAL A 53 6.47 6.57 -9.60
C VAL A 53 5.19 5.93 -9.03
N LEU A 54 5.35 4.86 -8.27
CA LEU A 54 4.29 4.26 -7.46
C LEU A 54 4.43 4.67 -5.99
N TRP A 55 3.36 5.11 -5.37
CA TRP A 55 3.25 5.13 -3.90
C TRP A 55 2.45 3.90 -3.44
N ASP A 56 3.07 3.11 -2.57
CA ASP A 56 2.49 1.89 -1.97
C ASP A 56 2.21 2.18 -0.49
N ILE A 57 0.96 2.53 -0.18
CA ILE A 57 0.51 2.95 1.15
C ILE A 57 -0.10 1.74 1.87
N GLY A 58 0.56 1.27 2.93
CA GLY A 58 0.30 -0.01 3.57
C GLY A 58 1.13 -1.12 2.94
N ALA A 59 2.43 -0.84 2.70
CA ALA A 59 3.29 -1.75 1.94
C ALA A 59 3.57 -3.10 2.62
N ASN A 60 3.32 -3.21 3.93
CA ASN A 60 3.55 -4.42 4.73
C ASN A 60 4.99 -4.94 4.52
N ILE A 61 5.19 -6.17 4.08
CA ILE A 61 6.53 -6.76 3.78
C ILE A 61 7.04 -6.41 2.37
N GLY A 62 6.29 -5.63 1.58
CA GLY A 62 6.71 -5.04 0.32
C GLY A 62 6.43 -5.84 -0.94
N VAL A 63 5.44 -6.72 -0.96
CA VAL A 63 5.15 -7.56 -2.14
C VAL A 63 4.96 -6.73 -3.40
N PHE A 64 4.08 -5.72 -3.36
CA PHE A 64 3.78 -4.88 -4.52
C PHE A 64 4.87 -3.85 -4.81
N SER A 65 5.49 -3.30 -3.77
CA SER A 65 6.64 -2.40 -3.91
C SER A 65 7.80 -3.07 -4.66
N LEU A 66 8.16 -4.30 -4.25
CA LEU A 66 9.23 -5.07 -4.88
C LEU A 66 8.87 -5.45 -6.32
N TYR A 67 7.63 -5.87 -6.57
CA TYR A 67 7.17 -6.21 -7.89
C TYR A 67 7.22 -5.00 -8.84
N ALA A 68 6.76 -3.84 -8.40
CA ALA A 68 6.79 -2.61 -9.20
C ALA A 68 8.22 -2.19 -9.57
N ALA A 69 9.18 -2.37 -8.66
CA ALA A 69 10.58 -1.96 -8.86
C ALA A 69 11.47 -3.05 -9.51
N LEU A 70 10.98 -4.29 -9.67
CA LEU A 70 11.82 -5.45 -10.00
C LEU A 70 12.62 -5.28 -11.29
N GLU A 71 12.04 -4.66 -12.31
CA GLU A 71 12.73 -4.40 -13.59
C GLU A 71 13.70 -3.20 -13.54
N LYS A 72 13.80 -2.51 -12.37
CA LYS A 72 14.68 -1.36 -12.13
C LYS A 72 14.41 -0.17 -13.05
N LYS A 73 13.18 0.03 -13.44
CA LYS A 73 12.74 1.12 -14.31
C LYS A 73 11.93 2.18 -13.57
N ASN A 74 11.27 1.80 -12.48
CA ASN A 74 10.34 2.63 -11.72
C ASN A 74 10.87 2.93 -10.32
N LYS A 75 10.47 4.08 -9.76
CA LYS A 75 10.69 4.41 -8.35
C LYS A 75 9.43 4.07 -7.56
N VAL A 76 9.63 3.62 -6.32
CA VAL A 76 8.52 3.32 -5.41
C VAL A 76 8.77 4.02 -4.08
N LEU A 77 7.75 4.68 -3.56
CA LEU A 77 7.69 5.12 -2.17
C LEU A 77 6.75 4.19 -1.41
N SER A 78 7.26 3.54 -0.37
CA SER A 78 6.50 2.59 0.44
C SER A 78 6.29 3.12 1.84
N LEU A 79 5.04 3.18 2.30
CA LEU A 79 4.67 3.53 3.67
C LEU A 79 4.22 2.27 4.40
N GLU A 80 4.86 1.97 5.52
CA GLU A 80 4.50 0.86 6.41
C GLU A 80 4.66 1.28 7.88
N PRO A 81 3.56 1.44 8.65
CA PRO A 81 3.64 1.96 10.01
C PRO A 81 4.17 0.95 11.05
N SER A 82 3.98 -0.37 10.86
CA SER A 82 4.49 -1.38 11.80
C SER A 82 5.99 -1.50 11.72
N ALA A 83 6.69 -1.34 12.83
CA ALA A 83 8.16 -1.41 12.87
C ALA A 83 8.68 -2.79 12.45
N GLU A 84 7.99 -3.86 12.79
CA GLU A 84 8.35 -5.24 12.44
C GLU A 84 8.16 -5.50 10.94
N SER A 85 7.02 -5.11 10.37
CA SER A 85 6.77 -5.21 8.93
C SER A 85 7.73 -4.32 8.15
N TYR A 86 7.95 -3.08 8.59
CA TYR A 86 8.91 -2.16 7.99
C TYR A 86 10.35 -2.71 8.00
N ALA A 87 10.79 -3.34 9.09
CA ALA A 87 12.11 -3.96 9.15
C ALA A 87 12.24 -5.13 8.15
N THR A 88 11.17 -5.91 7.97
CA THR A 88 11.10 -6.98 6.98
C THR A 88 11.06 -6.43 5.55
N LEU A 89 10.27 -5.38 5.29
CA LEU A 89 10.25 -4.65 4.02
C LEU A 89 11.66 -4.19 3.60
N ASN A 90 12.38 -3.52 4.50
CA ASN A 90 13.76 -3.07 4.21
C ASN A 90 14.72 -4.23 3.97
N ALA A 91 14.55 -5.35 4.67
CA ALA A 91 15.36 -6.54 4.41
C ALA A 91 15.05 -7.14 3.03
N ASN A 92 13.79 -7.17 2.63
CA ASN A 92 13.36 -7.65 1.32
C ASN A 92 13.85 -6.75 0.19
N ILE A 93 13.83 -5.41 0.36
CA ILE A 93 14.42 -4.46 -0.58
C ILE A 93 15.89 -4.79 -0.83
N ARG A 94 16.69 -4.93 0.23
CA ARG A 94 18.12 -5.27 0.13
C ARG A 94 18.34 -6.66 -0.47
N LEU A 95 17.53 -7.65 -0.09
CA LEU A 95 17.64 -9.02 -0.60
C LEU A 95 17.44 -9.08 -2.12
N ASN A 96 16.65 -8.18 -2.69
CA ASN A 96 16.40 -8.07 -4.12
C ASN A 96 17.31 -7.03 -4.84
N GLY A 97 18.18 -6.32 -4.10
CA GLY A 97 19.05 -5.27 -4.66
C GLY A 97 18.26 -4.10 -5.25
N LEU A 98 17.20 -3.66 -4.55
CA LEU A 98 16.28 -2.61 -4.98
C LEU A 98 16.40 -1.32 -4.15
N ASP A 99 17.47 -1.15 -3.36
CA ASP A 99 17.70 0.00 -2.47
C ASP A 99 17.70 1.36 -3.21
N GLU A 100 18.13 1.38 -4.47
CA GLU A 100 18.12 2.60 -5.30
C GLU A 100 16.74 2.92 -5.90
N TYR A 101 15.80 1.98 -5.85
CA TYR A 101 14.50 2.08 -6.52
C TYR A 101 13.34 2.24 -5.55
N ILE A 102 13.48 1.76 -4.31
CA ILE A 102 12.43 1.80 -3.31
C ILE A 102 12.87 2.63 -2.10
N GLN A 103 12.14 3.70 -1.81
CA GLN A 103 12.22 4.46 -0.58
C GLN A 103 11.14 3.96 0.38
N ALA A 104 11.53 3.37 1.50
CA ALA A 104 10.59 2.91 2.51
C ALA A 104 10.61 3.85 3.74
N LEU A 105 9.42 4.21 4.23
CA LEU A 105 9.23 5.07 5.40
C LEU A 105 8.34 4.36 6.44
N CYS A 106 8.76 4.40 7.71
CA CYS A 106 7.96 3.89 8.83
C CYS A 106 6.92 4.92 9.27
N PHE A 107 5.99 5.25 8.37
CA PHE A 107 4.94 6.25 8.55
C PHE A 107 3.57 5.63 8.26
N ALA A 108 2.54 6.20 8.87
CA ALA A 108 1.15 5.92 8.52
C ALA A 108 0.59 7.05 7.63
N GLY A 109 -0.18 6.72 6.61
CA GLY A 109 -1.03 7.69 5.95
C GLY A 109 -2.15 8.18 6.88
N SER A 110 -2.56 9.45 6.77
CA SER A 110 -3.61 10.03 7.61
C SER A 110 -4.19 11.31 7.00
N LYS A 111 -5.33 11.76 7.54
CA LYS A 111 -5.90 13.08 7.19
C LYS A 111 -5.18 14.27 7.83
N THR A 112 -4.34 14.03 8.84
CA THR A 112 -3.59 15.07 9.55
C THR A 112 -2.17 14.60 9.84
N THR A 113 -1.21 15.53 9.79
CA THR A 113 0.19 15.23 10.15
C THR A 113 0.38 15.41 11.65
N ASN A 114 0.53 14.30 12.36
CA ASN A 114 0.69 14.29 13.82
C ASN A 114 1.32 12.96 14.32
N LEU A 115 1.52 12.86 15.64
CA LEU A 115 1.93 11.61 16.28
C LEU A 115 0.69 10.85 16.76
N LEU A 116 0.53 9.60 16.30
CA LEU A 116 -0.54 8.70 16.70
C LEU A 116 0.00 7.38 17.24
N ASN A 117 -0.89 6.54 17.77
CA ASN A 117 -0.57 5.15 18.08
C ASN A 117 -1.12 4.22 16.99
N LEU A 118 -0.30 3.30 16.55
CA LEU A 118 -0.72 2.09 15.85
C LEU A 118 -1.15 1.06 16.91
N PHE A 119 -2.42 0.71 16.93
CA PHE A 119 -2.97 -0.36 17.78
C PHE A 119 -2.84 -1.68 17.02
N MET A 120 -2.19 -2.66 17.64
CA MET A 120 -1.86 -3.91 16.97
C MET A 120 -2.65 -5.08 17.56
N LYS A 121 -3.43 -5.73 16.69
CA LYS A 121 -4.06 -7.02 16.95
C LYS A 121 -3.01 -8.13 16.94
N ASP A 122 -2.02 -8.03 16.07
CA ASP A 122 -0.86 -8.90 15.98
C ASP A 122 0.39 -8.03 15.78
N THR A 123 1.43 -8.26 16.59
CA THR A 123 2.68 -7.51 16.56
C THR A 123 3.76 -8.16 15.69
N SER A 124 3.47 -9.29 15.04
CA SER A 124 4.45 -9.96 14.19
C SER A 124 4.62 -9.28 12.83
N ALA A 125 5.78 -9.47 12.21
CA ALA A 125 6.05 -8.97 10.87
C ALA A 125 5.04 -9.59 9.86
N GLY A 126 4.54 -8.77 8.94
CA GLY A 126 3.56 -9.21 7.94
C GLY A 126 2.12 -9.30 8.46
N ALA A 127 1.89 -8.97 9.74
CA ALA A 127 0.54 -8.90 10.30
C ALA A 127 -0.29 -7.82 9.60
N SER A 128 -1.59 -8.09 9.45
CA SER A 128 -2.62 -7.18 8.95
C SER A 128 -3.69 -6.93 10.02
N HIS A 129 -4.67 -6.10 9.69
CA HIS A 129 -5.79 -5.73 10.56
C HIS A 129 -5.41 -4.95 11.83
N ASN A 130 -4.26 -4.29 11.81
CA ASN A 130 -3.85 -3.29 12.79
C ASN A 130 -4.50 -1.93 12.43
N SER A 131 -4.61 -1.00 13.37
CA SER A 131 -5.29 0.27 13.10
C SER A 131 -4.62 1.47 13.74
N ILE A 132 -4.64 2.60 13.04
CA ILE A 132 -4.11 3.88 13.51
C ILE A 132 -5.19 4.63 14.31
N GLY A 133 -4.81 5.11 15.51
CA GLY A 133 -5.61 6.01 16.32
C GLY A 133 -6.74 5.36 17.13
N SER A 134 -7.11 4.10 16.84
CA SER A 134 -8.16 3.37 17.55
C SER A 134 -7.94 1.86 17.50
N SER A 135 -8.60 1.12 18.40
CA SER A 135 -8.63 -0.35 18.42
C SER A 135 -9.75 -0.92 17.55
N SER A 136 -10.01 -0.30 16.40
CA SER A 136 -11.01 -0.78 15.43
C SER A 136 -10.50 -0.63 14.00
N ASN A 137 -10.84 -1.60 13.16
CA ASN A 137 -10.51 -1.64 11.73
C ASN A 137 -11.80 -1.86 10.92
N GLN A 138 -11.69 -2.22 9.66
CA GLN A 138 -12.82 -2.48 8.76
C GLN A 138 -13.75 -3.62 9.21
N PHE A 139 -13.32 -4.47 10.14
CA PHE A 139 -14.13 -5.58 10.69
C PHE A 139 -14.69 -5.29 12.09
N GLY A 140 -14.44 -4.12 12.67
CA GLY A 140 -14.89 -3.67 13.97
C GLY A 140 -13.78 -3.60 15.02
N GLU A 141 -14.18 -3.58 16.31
CA GLU A 141 -13.24 -3.54 17.43
C GLU A 141 -12.46 -4.87 17.56
N PHE A 142 -11.20 -4.77 18.00
CA PHE A 142 -10.33 -5.93 18.24
C PHE A 142 -9.56 -5.81 19.55
N ASP A 143 -9.15 -6.96 20.09
CA ASP A 143 -8.27 -7.01 21.26
C ASP A 143 -6.87 -6.54 20.91
N VAL A 144 -6.36 -5.57 21.68
CA VAL A 144 -5.05 -4.96 21.45
C VAL A 144 -3.98 -5.77 22.16
N ASN A 145 -3.06 -6.35 21.39
CA ASN A 145 -1.90 -7.09 21.90
C ASN A 145 -0.64 -6.22 22.03
N GLY A 146 -0.64 -5.04 21.41
CA GLY A 146 0.44 -4.08 21.51
C GLY A 146 0.11 -2.77 20.82
N PHE A 147 0.92 -1.75 21.07
CA PHE A 147 0.86 -0.50 20.34
C PHE A 147 2.25 0.13 20.20
N GLN A 148 2.44 0.89 19.13
CA GLN A 148 3.63 1.71 18.92
C GLN A 148 3.22 3.12 18.52
N SER A 149 4.03 4.12 18.91
CA SER A 149 3.87 5.47 18.40
C SER A 149 4.43 5.56 16.98
N VAL A 150 3.69 6.23 16.09
CA VAL A 150 4.05 6.40 14.69
C VAL A 150 3.74 7.82 14.22
N VAL A 151 4.55 8.36 13.34
CA VAL A 151 4.20 9.59 12.62
C VAL A 151 3.13 9.25 11.61
N ALA A 152 1.95 9.82 11.79
CA ALA A 152 0.88 9.81 10.81
C ALA A 152 1.01 11.07 9.96
N ILE A 153 0.95 10.94 8.62
CA ILE A 153 1.25 12.03 7.70
C ILE A 153 0.17 12.15 6.61
N LYS A 154 -0.22 13.39 6.31
CA LYS A 154 -1.01 13.69 5.13
C LYS A 154 -0.19 13.38 3.88
N LEU A 155 -0.79 12.75 2.89
CA LEU A 155 -0.09 12.49 1.63
C LEU A 155 0.31 13.79 0.92
N ASP A 156 -0.51 14.85 1.02
CA ASP A 156 -0.16 16.18 0.51
C ASP A 156 1.09 16.76 1.19
N ASP A 157 1.23 16.61 2.52
CA ASP A 157 2.41 17.07 3.26
C ASP A 157 3.65 16.23 2.92
N LEU A 158 3.48 14.91 2.77
CA LEU A 158 4.54 13.99 2.37
C LEU A 158 5.13 14.37 1.00
N ASN A 159 4.27 14.75 0.04
CA ASN A 159 4.70 15.18 -1.30
C ASN A 159 5.52 16.48 -1.31
N GLN A 160 5.49 17.26 -0.22
CA GLN A 160 6.29 18.48 -0.09
C GLN A 160 7.66 18.24 0.53
N ILE A 161 7.95 17.04 1.01
CA ILE A 161 9.25 16.71 1.61
C ILE A 161 10.30 16.59 0.49
N GLU A 162 11.40 17.32 0.62
CA GLU A 162 12.51 17.26 -0.33
C GLU A 162 13.07 15.84 -0.44
N GLY A 163 13.21 15.33 -1.67
CA GLY A 163 13.69 13.97 -1.94
C GLY A 163 12.59 12.90 -2.01
N VAL A 164 11.34 13.26 -1.71
CA VAL A 164 10.19 12.38 -1.96
C VAL A 164 9.74 12.55 -3.42
N PRO A 165 9.72 11.47 -4.22
CA PRO A 165 9.26 11.55 -5.60
C PRO A 165 7.73 11.64 -5.65
N SER A 166 7.18 12.60 -6.42
CA SER A 166 5.73 12.70 -6.63
C SER A 166 5.18 11.47 -7.37
N PRO A 167 4.03 10.92 -6.97
CA PRO A 167 3.49 9.71 -7.58
C PRO A 167 2.80 9.98 -8.92
N ASN A 168 2.90 9.02 -9.83
CA ASN A 168 1.98 8.86 -10.94
C ASN A 168 0.81 7.95 -10.54
N HIS A 169 1.06 7.00 -9.65
CA HIS A 169 0.08 6.00 -9.22
C HIS A 169 0.14 5.79 -7.72
N ILE A 170 -1.01 5.53 -7.10
CA ILE A 170 -1.11 5.23 -5.65
C ILE A 170 -1.83 3.89 -5.47
N LYS A 171 -1.22 2.97 -4.69
CA LYS A 171 -1.92 1.85 -4.05
C LYS A 171 -2.26 2.26 -2.63
N LEU A 172 -3.49 2.05 -2.21
CA LEU A 172 -3.97 2.34 -0.86
C LEU A 172 -4.66 1.12 -0.26
N ASP A 173 -4.06 0.56 0.79
CA ASP A 173 -4.49 -0.67 1.44
C ASP A 173 -4.00 -0.63 2.90
N VAL A 174 -4.88 -0.18 3.81
CA VAL A 174 -4.50 0.18 5.19
C VAL A 174 -5.51 -0.25 6.27
N ASP A 175 -6.26 -1.30 5.99
CA ASP A 175 -7.17 -1.92 6.95
C ASP A 175 -8.28 -0.98 7.49
N GLY A 176 -8.95 -0.21 6.62
CA GLY A 176 -10.18 0.54 6.95
C GLY A 176 -9.97 2.02 7.28
N LYS A 177 -8.83 2.61 6.90
CA LYS A 177 -8.53 4.05 7.03
C LYS A 177 -8.38 4.76 5.69
N GLU A 178 -8.77 4.12 4.59
CA GLU A 178 -8.60 4.60 3.23
C GLU A 178 -9.26 5.96 3.04
N PHE A 179 -10.49 6.13 3.53
CA PHE A 179 -11.22 7.38 3.44
C PHE A 179 -10.48 8.53 4.13
N GLU A 180 -10.06 8.32 5.42
CA GLU A 180 -9.35 9.35 6.17
C GLU A 180 -8.02 9.75 5.51
N ILE A 181 -7.33 8.81 4.87
CA ILE A 181 -6.08 9.09 4.16
C ILE A 181 -6.37 9.94 2.92
N LEU A 182 -7.41 9.61 2.16
CA LEU A 182 -7.81 10.37 0.96
C LEU A 182 -8.28 11.79 1.30
N GLU A 183 -8.88 12.04 2.48
CA GLU A 183 -9.15 13.40 2.97
C GLU A 183 -7.85 14.24 3.11
N GLY A 184 -6.70 13.59 3.32
CA GLY A 184 -5.39 14.22 3.43
C GLY A 184 -4.58 14.24 2.13
N ALA A 185 -5.20 13.94 0.98
CA ALA A 185 -4.53 13.71 -0.30
C ALA A 185 -5.10 14.57 -1.45
N SER A 186 -5.87 15.62 -1.15
CA SER A 186 -6.66 16.34 -2.17
C SER A 186 -5.82 16.95 -3.30
N ASN A 187 -4.61 17.45 -2.99
CA ASN A 187 -3.73 18.03 -4.01
C ASN A 187 -3.11 16.93 -4.86
N ILE A 188 -2.54 15.92 -4.21
CA ILE A 188 -1.84 14.83 -4.91
C ILE A 188 -2.80 14.00 -5.78
N LEU A 189 -4.04 13.80 -5.32
CA LEU A 189 -5.08 13.12 -6.11
C LEU A 189 -5.43 13.86 -7.39
N SER A 190 -5.26 15.19 -7.44
CA SER A 190 -5.50 15.97 -8.66
C SER A 190 -4.40 15.79 -9.72
N GLU A 191 -3.27 15.19 -9.36
CA GLU A 191 -2.07 15.05 -10.19
C GLU A 191 -1.82 13.60 -10.65
N VAL A 192 -2.28 12.58 -9.88
CA VAL A 192 -2.04 11.17 -10.21
C VAL A 192 -2.86 10.68 -11.40
N ASP A 193 -2.33 9.72 -12.14
CA ASP A 193 -2.99 9.06 -13.28
C ASP A 193 -3.96 7.96 -12.82
N SER A 194 -3.65 7.28 -11.72
CA SER A 194 -4.54 6.26 -11.16
C SER A 194 -4.34 6.05 -9.66
N ILE A 195 -5.40 5.54 -9.02
CA ILE A 195 -5.34 5.02 -7.67
C ILE A 195 -6.08 3.68 -7.59
N LEU A 196 -5.45 2.71 -6.95
CA LEU A 196 -6.05 1.42 -6.59
C LEU A 196 -6.29 1.41 -5.09
N VAL A 197 -7.55 1.23 -4.67
CA VAL A 197 -7.98 1.28 -3.26
C VAL A 197 -8.56 -0.06 -2.87
N GLU A 198 -8.04 -0.68 -1.79
CA GLU A 198 -8.69 -1.85 -1.19
C GLU A 198 -9.94 -1.41 -0.44
N MET A 199 -11.04 -2.11 -0.67
CA MET A 199 -12.36 -1.79 -0.13
C MET A 199 -12.99 -3.06 0.42
N GLU A 200 -13.01 -3.20 1.75
CA GLU A 200 -13.68 -4.32 2.41
C GLU A 200 -14.26 -3.90 3.79
N GLY A 201 -15.02 -4.79 4.40
CA GLY A 201 -15.49 -4.64 5.77
C GLY A 201 -16.95 -4.25 5.93
N ILE A 202 -17.34 -3.96 7.19
CA ILE A 202 -18.74 -3.79 7.60
C ILE A 202 -19.41 -2.49 7.13
N ASN A 203 -18.61 -1.45 6.83
CA ASN A 203 -19.10 -0.14 6.38
C ASN A 203 -18.77 0.12 4.91
N LEU A 204 -18.68 -0.94 4.10
CA LEU A 204 -18.22 -0.87 2.72
C LEU A 204 -19.00 0.17 1.89
N ASP A 205 -20.34 0.13 1.90
CA ASP A 205 -21.16 1.02 1.07
C ASP A 205 -21.00 2.50 1.46
N GLU A 206 -20.95 2.80 2.77
CA GLU A 206 -20.76 4.18 3.25
C GLU A 206 -19.35 4.71 2.90
N ASN A 207 -18.33 3.90 3.08
CA ASN A 207 -16.95 4.28 2.75
C ASN A 207 -16.77 4.43 1.24
N LEU A 208 -17.38 3.56 0.44
CA LEU A 208 -17.35 3.63 -1.01
C LEU A 208 -17.92 4.96 -1.51
N GLU A 209 -19.10 5.36 -1.05
CA GLU A 209 -19.73 6.64 -1.43
C GLU A 209 -18.81 7.83 -1.10
N LYS A 210 -18.19 7.85 0.09
CA LYS A 210 -17.27 8.91 0.51
C LYS A 210 -16.02 8.96 -0.36
N ILE A 211 -15.43 7.80 -0.66
CA ILE A 211 -14.23 7.69 -1.49
C ILE A 211 -14.55 8.10 -2.93
N GLU A 212 -15.64 7.62 -3.51
CA GLU A 212 -16.10 8.01 -4.86
C GLU A 212 -16.26 9.53 -4.99
N ASN A 213 -16.80 10.20 -3.97
CA ASN A 213 -16.92 11.65 -3.96
C ASN A 213 -15.54 12.34 -4.00
N ILE A 214 -14.58 11.91 -3.16
CA ILE A 214 -13.24 12.51 -3.12
C ILE A 214 -12.51 12.31 -4.45
N VAL A 215 -12.44 11.08 -4.96
CA VAL A 215 -11.70 10.77 -6.17
C VAL A 215 -12.32 11.41 -7.41
N SER A 216 -13.68 11.50 -7.46
CA SER A 216 -14.39 12.18 -8.54
C SER A 216 -14.12 13.69 -8.55
N MET A 217 -14.09 14.34 -7.37
CA MET A 217 -13.71 15.76 -7.26
C MET A 217 -12.27 16.02 -7.72
N ALA A 218 -11.38 15.02 -7.60
CA ALA A 218 -10.01 15.07 -8.10
C ALA A 218 -9.90 14.75 -9.62
N GLY A 219 -11.00 14.43 -10.31
CA GLY A 219 -11.04 14.11 -11.74
C GLY A 219 -10.64 12.67 -12.06
N LEU A 220 -10.79 11.77 -11.11
CA LEU A 220 -10.61 10.32 -11.29
C LEU A 220 -11.97 9.65 -11.40
N GLU A 221 -12.11 8.67 -12.29
CA GLU A 221 -13.33 7.89 -12.48
C GLU A 221 -13.06 6.40 -12.30
N GLU A 222 -14.03 5.69 -11.70
CA GLU A 222 -13.90 4.26 -11.47
C GLU A 222 -13.89 3.46 -12.78
N GLU A 223 -12.94 2.53 -12.87
CA GLU A 223 -12.89 1.51 -13.92
C GLU A 223 -13.76 0.32 -13.48
N LEU A 224 -15.03 0.35 -13.85
CA LEU A 224 -16.05 -0.61 -13.40
C LEU A 224 -15.71 -2.07 -13.69
N SER A 225 -14.94 -2.34 -14.74
CA SER A 225 -14.50 -3.70 -15.09
C SER A 225 -13.57 -4.31 -14.03
N TRP A 226 -13.03 -3.47 -13.13
CA TRP A 226 -12.12 -3.89 -12.06
C TRP A 226 -12.82 -4.46 -10.84
N ARG A 227 -14.11 -4.10 -10.59
CA ARG A 227 -14.88 -4.47 -9.38
C ARG A 227 -14.88 -5.94 -9.03
N ASN A 228 -14.82 -6.82 -10.03
CA ASN A 228 -14.92 -8.27 -9.84
C ASN A 228 -13.64 -9.02 -10.26
N LYS A 229 -12.52 -8.29 -10.41
CA LYS A 229 -11.24 -8.93 -10.73
C LYS A 229 -10.62 -9.54 -9.47
N GLY A 230 -9.94 -10.66 -9.64
CA GLY A 230 -9.13 -11.31 -8.62
C GLY A 230 -9.85 -11.49 -7.28
N SER A 231 -9.41 -10.78 -6.25
CA SER A 231 -10.01 -10.82 -4.91
C SER A 231 -11.39 -10.17 -4.85
N GLY A 232 -11.71 -9.27 -5.79
CA GLY A 232 -12.94 -8.45 -5.79
C GLY A 232 -12.95 -7.33 -4.74
N ARG A 233 -11.86 -7.15 -4.01
CA ARG A 233 -11.75 -6.13 -2.95
C ARG A 233 -11.27 -4.79 -3.47
N ASN A 234 -10.54 -4.77 -4.56
CA ASN A 234 -9.92 -3.57 -5.09
C ASN A 234 -10.84 -2.77 -6.01
N ARG A 235 -10.80 -1.43 -5.88
CA ARG A 235 -11.42 -0.45 -6.78
C ARG A 235 -10.34 0.34 -7.47
N LEU A 236 -10.37 0.38 -8.80
CA LEU A 236 -9.45 1.14 -9.63
C LEU A 236 -10.12 2.42 -10.11
N TYR A 237 -9.47 3.56 -9.87
CA TYR A 237 -9.87 4.86 -10.39
C TYR A 237 -8.79 5.39 -11.32
N LEU A 238 -9.18 5.88 -12.48
CA LEU A 238 -8.31 6.35 -13.55
C LEU A 238 -8.62 7.81 -13.88
N ARG A 239 -7.58 8.59 -14.16
CA ARG A 239 -7.74 9.94 -14.71
C ARG A 239 -8.24 9.86 -16.15
N LYS A 240 -9.35 10.53 -16.42
CA LYS A 240 -9.80 10.74 -17.79
C LYS A 240 -9.15 12.01 -18.35
N TYR A 241 -8.33 11.82 -19.34
CA TYR A 241 -7.88 12.93 -20.18
C TYR A 241 -9.03 13.25 -21.15
N SER A 242 -9.55 14.48 -21.12
CA SER A 242 -10.44 14.97 -22.19
C SER A 242 -9.65 14.84 -23.50
N ASN A 243 -10.17 14.02 -24.41
CA ASN A 243 -9.69 14.05 -25.79
C ASN A 243 -9.99 15.44 -26.34
N GLU A 244 -8.97 16.31 -26.41
CA GLU A 244 -9.02 17.54 -27.21
C GLU A 244 -9.09 17.21 -28.70
#